data_2fc1d6cfabf4e4b34fbc581ee3a5cd4b
#
_entry.id   2fc1d6cfabf4e4b34fbc581ee3a5cd4b
#
_cell.length_a   1.000
_cell.length_b   1.000
_cell.length_c   1.000
_cell.angle_alpha   90.00
_cell.angle_beta   90.00
_cell.angle_gamma   90.00
#
_symmetry.space_group_name_H-M   'P 1'
#
loop_
_entity.id
_entity.type
_entity.pdbx_description
1 polymer ?
#
loop_
_entity_poly.entity_id
_entity_poly.type
_entity_poly.pdbx_seq_one_letter_code
_entity_poly.pdbx_strand_id
1 'polypeptide(L)'
;MTDPAEPMINFSVHQARAGAAGAPEDFEQMLALLVQATSGEANLVFANPGDWGIDVLVGDLHGQVSIWQAKYFIRGVGESQRRQIEHSLRSALNAASADGHRIARWVLCIPSSMDAPTTRWWHRWRTERQRDVPRIELWDETELRRLLLQPAAAHVRRHYYNPYRQDRASEESTPGVRPLPAPEEESAWRPGAEHRLGGAVHLLHEGTTEQSAPDRSWTWRETTADRIEPDIGRVRLRQLHVHRPMPAAEQRRAALRAQAALLARLGGRCGLPRLLDVVERAESITLVTSLPPGRPWTEVFGPGPIPVDRLTTADVLTAAVDLCTGLRALHERGHSHRAISPEGIMVDRQRCYLRDVGLAAVPAGPGEGDGRYRAPEQHRRPYAVDGRTDVYQLAAVVYHTVTGHPPAGNLTPPVRATLADFPEPLDQALRRALDEDPERRPATIQALADALRSGRRELSQPRPDQPWPDLHPGRAG
;
A
#
# COMPACT_ATOMS: atom_id res chain seq x y z
N MET A 1 38.56 -10.23 18.49
CA MET A 1 37.61 -9.31 17.80
C MET A 1 36.48 -9.08 18.78
N THR A 2 36.49 -7.95 19.46
CA THR A 2 35.46 -7.55 20.41
C THR A 2 34.22 -7.19 19.61
N ASP A 3 33.12 -7.88 19.93
CA ASP A 3 31.77 -7.61 19.41
C ASP A 3 31.45 -6.10 19.60
N PRO A 4 30.98 -5.38 18.57
CA PRO A 4 30.62 -3.98 18.74
C PRO A 4 29.51 -3.90 19.78
N ALA A 5 29.72 -3.08 20.82
CA ALA A 5 28.82 -2.95 21.96
C ALA A 5 27.37 -2.77 21.47
N GLU A 6 26.49 -3.60 22.02
CA GLU A 6 25.05 -3.48 21.69
C GLU A 6 24.55 -2.04 21.93
N PRO A 7 23.80 -1.45 21.01
CA PRO A 7 23.36 -0.07 21.16
C PRO A 7 22.47 0.07 22.41
N MET A 8 22.76 1.07 23.24
CA MET A 8 21.93 1.39 24.39
C MET A 8 20.55 1.87 23.91
N ILE A 9 19.50 1.11 24.25
CA ILE A 9 18.13 1.49 23.93
C ILE A 9 17.72 2.63 24.88
N ASN A 10 17.57 3.83 24.34
CA ASN A 10 17.14 5.01 25.07
C ASN A 10 15.93 5.62 24.38
N PHE A 11 14.74 5.51 24.98
CA PHE A 11 13.48 5.98 24.40
C PHE A 11 13.37 7.51 24.30
N SER A 12 14.25 8.29 24.92
CA SER A 12 14.30 9.74 24.69
C SER A 12 14.79 10.11 23.28
N VAL A 13 15.36 9.15 22.56
CA VAL A 13 15.81 9.32 21.16
C VAL A 13 14.67 9.80 20.25
N HIS A 14 13.43 9.40 20.50
CA HIS A 14 12.27 9.84 19.73
C HIS A 14 12.06 11.35 19.80
N GLN A 15 12.34 11.97 20.97
CA GLN A 15 12.33 13.43 21.13
C GLN A 15 13.49 14.10 20.39
N ALA A 16 14.66 13.47 20.38
CA ALA A 16 15.82 14.00 19.67
C ALA A 16 15.65 13.92 18.13
N ARG A 17 14.92 12.90 17.64
CA ARG A 17 14.67 12.68 16.21
C ARG A 17 13.55 13.56 15.64
N ALA A 18 12.42 13.63 16.33
CA ALA A 18 11.18 14.22 15.81
C ALA A 18 10.72 15.45 16.57
N GLY A 19 11.49 15.89 17.58
CA GLY A 19 11.08 16.96 18.48
C GLY A 19 9.99 16.52 19.46
N ALA A 20 9.61 17.39 20.39
CA ALA A 20 8.63 17.07 21.43
C ALA A 20 7.22 16.76 20.85
N ALA A 21 6.84 17.43 19.77
CA ALA A 21 5.54 17.24 19.13
C ALA A 21 5.47 15.97 18.26
N GLY A 22 6.55 15.60 17.58
CA GLY A 22 6.60 14.41 16.70
C GLY A 22 7.02 13.12 17.40
N ALA A 23 7.54 13.21 18.65
CA ALA A 23 8.00 12.03 19.39
C ALA A 23 6.92 10.95 19.62
N PRO A 24 5.65 11.26 19.88
CA PRO A 24 4.60 10.24 19.95
C PRO A 24 4.46 9.45 18.66
N GLU A 25 4.40 10.12 17.52
CA GLU A 25 4.27 9.48 16.19
C GLU A 25 5.51 8.64 15.83
N ASP A 26 6.72 9.14 16.10
CA ASP A 26 7.97 8.37 15.88
C ASP A 26 8.03 7.13 16.78
N PHE A 27 7.49 7.18 17.99
CA PHE A 27 7.37 6.02 18.89
C PHE A 27 6.31 5.02 18.40
N GLU A 28 5.17 5.49 17.90
CA GLU A 28 4.11 4.67 17.30
C GLU A 28 4.63 3.89 16.09
N GLN A 29 5.39 4.54 15.21
CA GLN A 29 6.03 3.92 14.06
C GLN A 29 7.05 2.84 14.49
N MET A 30 7.89 3.12 15.48
CA MET A 30 8.79 2.14 16.06
C MET A 30 8.03 0.94 16.62
N LEU A 31 6.96 1.17 17.37
CA LEU A 31 6.15 0.10 17.95
C LEU A 31 5.51 -0.79 16.89
N ALA A 32 5.00 -0.21 15.82
CA ALA A 32 4.42 -0.94 14.72
C ALA A 32 5.41 -1.92 14.09
N LEU A 33 6.64 -1.46 13.82
CA LEU A 33 7.71 -2.33 13.34
C LEU A 33 8.11 -3.41 14.33
N LEU A 34 8.13 -3.08 15.63
CA LEU A 34 8.44 -4.04 16.69
C LEU A 34 7.38 -5.14 16.80
N VAL A 35 6.10 -4.78 16.74
CA VAL A 35 4.99 -5.74 16.73
C VAL A 35 5.09 -6.63 15.51
N GLN A 36 5.32 -6.08 14.33
CA GLN A 36 5.51 -6.85 13.11
C GLN A 36 6.68 -7.85 13.21
N ALA A 37 7.78 -7.41 13.77
CA ALA A 37 8.97 -8.26 13.92
C ALA A 37 8.81 -9.39 14.93
N THR A 38 7.94 -9.21 15.95
CA THR A 38 7.87 -10.12 17.11
C THR A 38 6.61 -10.96 17.19
N SER A 39 5.50 -10.56 16.56
CA SER A 39 4.23 -11.29 16.65
C SER A 39 4.07 -12.41 15.62
N GLY A 40 4.85 -12.42 14.54
CA GLY A 40 4.76 -13.45 13.49
C GLY A 40 3.41 -13.50 12.74
N GLU A 41 2.48 -12.60 13.05
CA GLU A 41 1.15 -12.55 12.42
C GLU A 41 1.18 -11.67 11.18
N ALA A 42 0.76 -12.22 10.05
CA ALA A 42 0.92 -11.62 8.71
C ALA A 42 -0.02 -10.44 8.42
N ASN A 43 -0.97 -10.09 9.29
CA ASN A 43 -2.02 -9.11 9.03
C ASN A 43 -1.94 -7.91 9.97
N LEU A 44 -0.94 -7.06 9.77
CA LEU A 44 -0.88 -5.74 10.40
C LEU A 44 -1.77 -4.75 9.63
N VAL A 45 -2.79 -4.24 10.27
CA VAL A 45 -3.55 -3.10 9.78
C VAL A 45 -3.10 -1.88 10.56
N PHE A 46 -2.39 -0.96 9.89
CA PHE A 46 -2.09 0.35 10.48
C PHE A 46 -3.38 1.17 10.53
N ALA A 47 -3.82 1.55 11.71
CA ALA A 47 -4.87 2.55 11.84
C ALA A 47 -4.30 3.93 11.47
N ASN A 48 -4.94 4.63 10.54
CA ASN A 48 -4.59 6.01 10.23
C ASN A 48 -4.81 6.90 11.47
N PRO A 49 -3.94 7.90 11.71
CA PRO A 49 -4.21 8.91 12.74
C PRO A 49 -5.55 9.61 12.43
N GLY A 50 -6.54 9.40 13.28
CA GLY A 50 -7.89 9.97 13.12
C GLY A 50 -9.04 8.97 13.18
N ASP A 51 -8.82 7.71 12.82
CA ASP A 51 -9.82 6.64 12.92
C ASP A 51 -9.54 5.80 14.17
N TRP A 52 -10.38 5.92 15.21
CA TRP A 52 -10.44 5.03 16.37
C TRP A 52 -9.47 5.31 17.53
N GLY A 53 -8.43 6.13 17.39
CA GLY A 53 -7.40 6.33 18.42
C GLY A 53 -6.62 5.03 18.74
N ILE A 54 -6.47 4.15 17.77
CA ILE A 54 -5.73 2.89 17.82
C ILE A 54 -4.44 3.07 17.03
N ASP A 55 -3.30 2.76 17.63
CA ASP A 55 -2.00 3.01 17.00
C ASP A 55 -1.53 1.79 16.17
N VAL A 56 -1.78 0.56 16.64
CA VAL A 56 -1.49 -0.67 15.89
C VAL A 56 -2.61 -1.70 16.09
N LEU A 57 -3.20 -2.16 15.01
CA LEU A 57 -4.23 -3.20 15.01
C LEU A 57 -3.72 -4.45 14.28
N VAL A 58 -3.83 -5.60 14.93
CA VAL A 58 -3.63 -6.91 14.31
C VAL A 58 -4.93 -7.68 14.42
N GLY A 59 -5.53 -8.04 13.30
CA GLY A 59 -6.85 -8.67 13.29
C GLY A 59 -6.92 -9.92 12.45
N ASP A 60 -7.69 -10.87 12.91
CA ASP A 60 -8.28 -11.91 12.09
C ASP A 60 -9.59 -11.36 11.50
N LEU A 61 -9.78 -11.54 10.19
CA LEU A 61 -10.99 -11.15 9.46
C LEU A 61 -12.27 -11.88 9.97
N HIS A 62 -12.13 -12.76 10.96
CA HIS A 62 -13.23 -13.52 11.60
C HIS A 62 -13.79 -12.87 12.89
N GLY A 63 -13.57 -11.58 13.10
CA GLY A 63 -14.23 -10.80 14.14
C GLY A 63 -13.48 -10.68 15.47
N GLN A 64 -12.25 -11.18 15.59
CA GLN A 64 -11.38 -10.95 16.76
C GLN A 64 -10.17 -10.08 16.38
N VAL A 65 -9.87 -9.09 17.21
CA VAL A 65 -8.75 -8.16 16.98
C VAL A 65 -7.84 -8.07 18.20
N SER A 66 -6.55 -7.90 17.94
CA SER A 66 -5.54 -7.55 18.93
C SER A 66 -5.07 -6.11 18.68
N ILE A 67 -4.99 -5.31 19.72
CA ILE A 67 -4.68 -3.87 19.64
C ILE A 67 -3.45 -3.57 20.47
N TRP A 68 -2.47 -2.90 19.89
CA TRP A 68 -1.36 -2.28 20.61
C TRP A 68 -1.54 -0.77 20.59
N GLN A 69 -1.65 -0.21 21.80
CA GLN A 69 -1.87 1.20 22.02
C GLN A 69 -0.58 1.86 22.50
N ALA A 70 0.05 2.67 21.67
CA ALA A 70 1.22 3.45 22.04
C ALA A 70 0.83 4.68 22.86
N LYS A 71 1.58 4.96 23.91
CA LYS A 71 1.49 6.20 24.67
C LYS A 71 2.89 6.67 25.05
N TYR A 72 3.35 7.73 24.44
CA TYR A 72 4.71 8.24 24.67
C TYR A 72 4.82 8.96 26.02
N PHE A 73 4.66 8.23 27.13
CA PHE A 73 4.77 8.73 28.50
C PHE A 73 6.20 8.62 29.03
N ILE A 74 7.15 9.29 28.40
CA ILE A 74 8.59 9.19 28.74
C ILE A 74 8.92 9.60 30.17
N ARG A 75 8.09 10.42 30.81
CA ARG A 75 8.27 10.89 32.20
C ARG A 75 7.51 10.07 33.23
N GLY A 76 6.93 8.92 32.82
CA GLY A 76 6.11 8.06 33.66
C GLY A 76 4.60 8.33 33.57
N VAL A 77 3.85 7.60 34.39
CA VAL A 77 2.39 7.59 34.35
C VAL A 77 1.80 8.23 35.60
N GLY A 78 1.39 9.50 35.49
CA GLY A 78 0.65 10.22 36.54
C GLY A 78 -0.88 10.12 36.36
N GLU A 79 -1.64 10.91 37.12
CA GLU A 79 -3.10 10.88 37.12
C GLU A 79 -3.72 11.25 35.74
N SER A 80 -3.15 12.23 35.07
CA SER A 80 -3.59 12.65 33.73
C SER A 80 -3.38 11.52 32.71
N GLN A 81 -2.25 10.81 32.75
CA GLN A 81 -1.93 9.68 31.89
C GLN A 81 -2.86 8.48 32.18
N ARG A 82 -3.20 8.22 33.45
CA ARG A 82 -4.19 7.18 33.79
C ARG A 82 -5.54 7.43 33.13
N ARG A 83 -6.03 8.66 33.15
CA ARG A 83 -7.28 9.05 32.46
C ARG A 83 -7.18 8.85 30.94
N GLN A 84 -6.02 9.13 30.35
CA GLN A 84 -5.78 8.89 28.92
C GLN A 84 -5.80 7.39 28.60
N ILE A 85 -5.20 6.54 29.44
CA ILE A 85 -5.23 5.07 29.29
C ILE A 85 -6.69 4.56 29.32
N GLU A 86 -7.47 4.99 30.32
CA GLU A 86 -8.89 4.61 30.44
C GLU A 86 -9.73 5.05 29.24
N HIS A 87 -9.46 6.26 28.75
CA HIS A 87 -10.14 6.80 27.56
C HIS A 87 -9.78 5.99 26.31
N SER A 88 -8.49 5.67 26.11
CA SER A 88 -8.04 4.91 24.94
C SER A 88 -8.68 3.52 24.85
N LEU A 89 -8.75 2.77 25.97
CA LEU A 89 -9.44 1.49 25.99
C LEU A 89 -10.92 1.63 25.67
N ARG A 90 -11.59 2.64 26.24
CA ARG A 90 -13.02 2.89 25.98
C ARG A 90 -13.27 3.23 24.51
N SER A 91 -12.44 4.08 23.92
CA SER A 91 -12.53 4.42 22.49
C SER A 91 -12.32 3.19 21.61
N ALA A 92 -11.33 2.36 21.93
CA ALA A 92 -11.07 1.10 21.21
C ALA A 92 -12.25 0.13 21.28
N LEU A 93 -12.88 -0.02 22.47
CA LEU A 93 -14.07 -0.87 22.64
C LEU A 93 -15.27 -0.37 21.83
N ASN A 94 -15.53 0.94 21.87
CA ASN A 94 -16.63 1.54 21.12
C ASN A 94 -16.44 1.33 19.61
N ALA A 95 -15.23 1.57 19.15
CA ALA A 95 -14.89 1.44 17.75
C ALA A 95 -14.95 -0.01 17.26
N ALA A 96 -14.36 -0.96 17.99
CA ALA A 96 -14.47 -2.38 17.67
C ALA A 96 -15.93 -2.85 17.64
N SER A 97 -16.75 -2.40 18.57
CA SER A 97 -18.18 -2.74 18.62
C SER A 97 -18.94 -2.16 17.42
N ALA A 98 -18.62 -0.96 16.97
CA ALA A 98 -19.26 -0.32 15.81
C ALA A 98 -19.02 -1.10 14.51
N ASP A 99 -17.85 -1.74 14.39
CA ASP A 99 -17.48 -2.53 13.21
C ASP A 99 -17.71 -4.04 13.39
N GLY A 100 -18.43 -4.44 14.45
CA GLY A 100 -18.77 -5.84 14.69
C GLY A 100 -17.61 -6.72 15.14
N HIS A 101 -16.50 -6.13 15.59
CA HIS A 101 -15.32 -6.85 16.08
C HIS A 101 -15.31 -6.96 17.60
N ARG A 102 -14.61 -8.00 18.11
CA ARG A 102 -14.32 -8.17 19.54
C ARG A 102 -12.82 -8.03 19.79
N ILE A 103 -12.45 -7.27 20.80
CA ILE A 103 -11.05 -7.15 21.21
C ILE A 103 -10.68 -8.38 22.04
N ALA A 104 -9.86 -9.27 21.47
CA ALA A 104 -9.31 -10.43 22.16
C ALA A 104 -8.14 -10.06 23.05
N ARG A 105 -7.33 -9.08 22.62
CA ARG A 105 -6.12 -8.63 23.30
C ARG A 105 -5.95 -7.12 23.14
N TRP A 106 -5.65 -6.43 24.23
CA TRP A 106 -5.29 -5.02 24.23
C TRP A 106 -3.98 -4.83 25.00
N VAL A 107 -2.99 -4.24 24.37
CA VAL A 107 -1.64 -4.05 24.90
C VAL A 107 -1.34 -2.57 25.00
N LEU A 108 -1.13 -2.07 26.21
CA LEU A 108 -0.62 -0.72 26.43
C LEU A 108 0.90 -0.71 26.31
N CYS A 109 1.44 0.13 25.44
CA CYS A 109 2.87 0.26 25.20
C CYS A 109 3.35 1.64 25.64
N ILE A 110 4.25 1.71 26.62
CA ILE A 110 4.80 2.95 27.17
C ILE A 110 6.32 2.87 27.31
N PRO A 111 7.08 3.93 26.97
CA PRO A 111 8.53 3.94 27.03
C PRO A 111 9.09 4.27 28.43
N SER A 112 8.31 4.03 29.48
CA SER A 112 8.71 4.27 30.87
C SER A 112 8.19 3.16 31.77
N SER A 113 8.80 3.02 32.94
CA SER A 113 8.31 2.13 33.99
C SER A 113 7.26 2.81 34.87
N MET A 114 6.37 2.03 35.45
CA MET A 114 5.38 2.51 36.42
C MET A 114 5.97 2.46 37.83
N ASP A 115 5.73 3.51 38.63
CA ASP A 115 6.03 3.49 40.04
C ASP A 115 5.11 2.52 40.84
N ALA A 116 5.43 2.23 42.08
CA ALA A 116 4.69 1.28 42.90
C ALA A 116 3.18 1.65 43.10
N PRO A 117 2.80 2.93 43.33
CA PRO A 117 1.39 3.34 43.36
C PRO A 117 0.66 3.12 42.03
N THR A 118 1.32 3.45 40.91
CA THR A 118 0.75 3.28 39.57
C THR A 118 0.64 1.83 39.18
N THR A 119 1.62 1.00 39.56
CA THR A 119 1.57 -0.45 39.34
C THR A 119 0.40 -1.09 40.08
N ARG A 120 0.13 -0.67 41.35
CA ARG A 120 -1.05 -1.15 42.11
C ARG A 120 -2.36 -0.71 41.46
N TRP A 121 -2.44 0.54 40.97
CA TRP A 121 -3.59 1.02 40.20
C TRP A 121 -3.79 0.19 38.94
N TRP A 122 -2.71 -0.02 38.14
CA TRP A 122 -2.75 -0.80 36.89
C TRP A 122 -3.29 -2.21 37.10
N HIS A 123 -2.80 -2.94 38.12
CA HIS A 123 -3.26 -4.29 38.41
C HIS A 123 -4.76 -4.33 38.75
N ARG A 124 -5.25 -3.42 39.57
CA ARG A 124 -6.65 -3.33 39.93
C ARG A 124 -7.51 -2.99 38.73
N TRP A 125 -7.16 -1.91 38.03
CA TRP A 125 -7.86 -1.45 36.83
C TRP A 125 -7.91 -2.54 35.74
N ARG A 126 -6.79 -3.21 35.46
CA ARG A 126 -6.73 -4.32 34.51
C ARG A 126 -7.69 -5.45 34.88
N THR A 127 -7.71 -5.89 36.13
CA THR A 127 -8.58 -6.97 36.62
C THR A 127 -10.05 -6.60 36.45
N GLU A 128 -10.42 -5.35 36.70
CA GLU A 128 -11.80 -4.85 36.48
C GLU A 128 -12.19 -4.89 35.00
N ARG A 129 -11.26 -4.57 34.10
CA ARG A 129 -11.48 -4.49 32.64
C ARG A 129 -11.35 -5.82 31.91
N GLN A 130 -10.86 -6.86 32.54
CA GLN A 130 -10.80 -8.20 31.93
C GLN A 130 -12.19 -8.80 31.62
N ARG A 131 -13.26 -8.22 32.13
CA ARG A 131 -14.64 -8.54 31.74
C ARG A 131 -14.96 -8.07 30.31
N ASP A 132 -14.37 -6.96 29.89
CA ASP A 132 -14.60 -6.32 28.59
C ASP A 132 -13.60 -6.83 27.55
N VAL A 133 -12.34 -7.05 27.95
CA VAL A 133 -11.24 -7.55 27.12
C VAL A 133 -10.53 -8.68 27.86
N PRO A 134 -10.57 -9.92 27.34
CA PRO A 134 -10.01 -11.11 28.04
C PRO A 134 -8.52 -10.97 28.37
N ARG A 135 -7.76 -10.31 27.52
CA ARG A 135 -6.31 -10.18 27.68
C ARG A 135 -5.89 -8.71 27.57
N ILE A 136 -5.52 -8.13 28.72
CA ILE A 136 -4.96 -6.78 28.83
C ILE A 136 -3.51 -6.90 29.32
N GLU A 137 -2.57 -6.33 28.56
CA GLU A 137 -1.14 -6.42 28.81
C GLU A 137 -0.49 -5.04 28.88
N LEU A 138 0.69 -4.99 29.53
CA LEU A 138 1.54 -3.81 29.58
C LEU A 138 2.90 -4.17 28.96
N TRP A 139 3.28 -3.44 27.94
CA TRP A 139 4.64 -3.38 27.43
C TRP A 139 5.27 -2.06 27.91
N ASP A 140 5.85 -2.13 29.09
CA ASP A 140 6.61 -1.01 29.67
C ASP A 140 8.03 -0.94 29.09
N GLU A 141 8.84 -0.03 29.60
CA GLU A 141 10.22 0.14 29.21
C GLU A 141 11.01 -1.18 29.24
N THR A 142 10.80 -2.00 30.27
CA THR A 142 11.52 -3.27 30.45
C THR A 142 11.14 -4.28 29.37
N GLU A 143 9.84 -4.44 29.12
CA GLU A 143 9.34 -5.38 28.11
C GLU A 143 9.69 -4.90 26.69
N LEU A 144 9.57 -3.60 26.41
CA LEU A 144 9.98 -3.04 25.12
C LEU A 144 11.47 -3.25 24.85
N ARG A 145 12.33 -3.07 25.86
CA ARG A 145 13.77 -3.37 25.74
C ARG A 145 14.00 -4.86 25.44
N ARG A 146 13.32 -5.73 26.19
CA ARG A 146 13.43 -7.19 25.99
C ARG A 146 13.03 -7.61 24.57
N LEU A 147 11.96 -7.04 24.02
CA LEU A 147 11.50 -7.31 22.67
C LEU A 147 12.47 -6.74 21.61
N LEU A 148 12.96 -5.53 21.80
CA LEU A 148 13.95 -4.90 20.93
C LEU A 148 15.28 -5.65 20.89
N LEU A 149 15.65 -6.37 21.96
CA LEU A 149 16.86 -7.19 21.99
C LEU A 149 16.72 -8.54 21.28
N GLN A 150 15.52 -8.95 20.89
CA GLN A 150 15.33 -10.17 20.12
C GLN A 150 15.98 -10.08 18.73
N PRO A 151 16.50 -11.20 18.19
CA PRO A 151 17.09 -11.23 16.85
C PRO A 151 16.14 -10.72 15.77
N ALA A 152 14.86 -11.05 15.86
CA ALA A 152 13.83 -10.60 14.91
C ALA A 152 13.67 -9.07 14.88
N ALA A 153 13.88 -8.39 16.02
CA ALA A 153 13.78 -6.93 16.14
C ALA A 153 15.13 -6.20 15.88
N ALA A 154 16.17 -6.90 15.42
CA ALA A 154 17.49 -6.31 15.23
C ALA A 154 17.49 -5.11 14.28
N HIS A 155 16.65 -5.13 13.24
CA HIS A 155 16.50 -4.02 12.30
C HIS A 155 15.84 -2.81 12.95
N VAL A 156 14.79 -3.00 13.78
CA VAL A 156 14.13 -1.92 14.54
C VAL A 156 15.12 -1.27 15.50
N ARG A 157 15.87 -2.10 16.24
CA ARG A 157 16.89 -1.62 17.17
C ARG A 157 17.97 -0.79 16.48
N ARG A 158 18.51 -1.27 15.34
CA ARG A 158 19.49 -0.52 14.56
C ARG A 158 18.96 0.79 14.02
N HIS A 159 17.70 0.79 13.58
CA HIS A 159 17.09 1.98 13.02
C HIS A 159 16.89 3.09 14.06
N TYR A 160 16.35 2.76 15.22
CA TYR A 160 15.96 3.76 16.22
C TYR A 160 17.07 4.06 17.26
N TYR A 161 17.94 3.10 17.57
CA TYR A 161 18.81 3.18 18.75
C TYR A 161 20.30 3.03 18.45
N ASN A 162 20.73 3.14 17.18
CA ASN A 162 22.16 3.10 16.85
C ASN A 162 22.83 4.45 17.12
N PRO A 163 23.77 4.56 18.08
CA PRO A 163 24.41 5.83 18.47
C PRO A 163 25.24 6.48 17.37
N TYR A 164 25.79 5.71 16.42
CA TYR A 164 26.60 6.25 15.33
C TYR A 164 25.82 7.05 14.28
N ARG A 165 24.50 7.16 14.40
CA ARG A 165 23.65 7.94 13.51
C ARG A 165 23.31 9.33 14.05
N GLN A 166 23.36 9.54 15.36
CA GLN A 166 23.05 10.84 15.96
C GLN A 166 24.11 11.89 15.66
N ASP A 167 25.39 11.47 15.45
CA ASP A 167 26.50 12.39 15.18
C ASP A 167 26.58 12.85 13.71
N ARG A 168 25.88 12.18 12.77
CA ARG A 168 25.92 12.53 11.35
C ARG A 168 25.00 13.67 10.95
N ALA A 169 23.99 13.98 11.73
CA ALA A 169 23.11 15.11 11.48
C ALA A 169 23.76 16.47 11.81
N SER A 170 24.90 16.46 12.55
CA SER A 170 25.62 17.66 13.00
C SER A 170 26.89 17.97 12.19
N GLU A 171 27.31 17.08 11.28
CA GLU A 171 28.59 17.20 10.53
C GLU A 171 28.44 17.52 9.04
N GLU A 172 27.29 17.95 8.56
CA GLU A 172 27.14 18.44 7.17
C GLU A 172 27.65 19.89 7.02
N SER A 173 28.93 20.10 7.26
CA SER A 173 29.61 21.34 6.84
C SER A 173 31.12 21.14 6.73
N THR A 174 31.59 20.40 5.74
CA THR A 174 32.89 20.61 5.07
C THR A 174 33.01 19.68 3.84
N PRO A 175 33.32 20.16 2.63
CA PRO A 175 33.51 19.31 1.45
C PRO A 175 34.91 18.74 1.45
N GLY A 176 35.09 17.58 2.03
CA GLY A 176 36.29 16.75 1.94
C GLY A 176 36.02 15.51 1.11
N VAL A 177 36.86 15.31 0.07
CA VAL A 177 36.85 14.16 -0.84
C VAL A 177 36.83 12.85 0.00
N ARG A 178 35.73 12.15 -0.05
CA ARG A 178 35.57 10.83 0.58
C ARG A 178 36.08 9.76 -0.38
N PRO A 179 36.91 8.80 0.06
CA PRO A 179 37.20 7.62 -0.75
C PRO A 179 35.89 6.90 -1.05
N LEU A 180 35.61 6.63 -2.32
CA LEU A 180 34.52 5.76 -2.74
C LEU A 180 34.69 4.42 -2.01
N PRO A 181 33.65 3.89 -1.32
CA PRO A 181 33.70 2.52 -0.82
C PRO A 181 33.94 1.58 -2.00
N ALA A 182 34.74 0.54 -1.77
CA ALA A 182 34.98 -0.52 -2.74
C ALA A 182 33.64 -0.99 -3.33
N PRO A 183 33.59 -1.41 -4.61
CA PRO A 183 32.36 -1.88 -5.21
C PRO A 183 31.82 -3.01 -4.34
N GLU A 184 30.69 -2.74 -3.65
CA GLU A 184 29.94 -3.79 -2.99
C GLU A 184 29.56 -4.77 -4.10
N GLU A 185 30.03 -6.03 -3.96
CA GLU A 185 29.59 -7.13 -4.80
C GLU A 185 28.07 -7.03 -4.89
N GLU A 186 27.57 -7.06 -6.10
CA GLU A 186 26.13 -7.05 -6.38
C GLU A 186 25.51 -8.29 -5.73
N SER A 187 25.22 -8.19 -4.44
CA SER A 187 24.61 -9.26 -3.69
C SER A 187 23.27 -9.56 -4.36
N ALA A 188 23.12 -10.82 -4.80
CA ALA A 188 21.87 -11.27 -5.39
C ALA A 188 20.70 -10.83 -4.49
N TRP A 189 19.65 -10.29 -5.06
CA TRP A 189 18.45 -9.88 -4.33
C TRP A 189 17.86 -11.10 -3.63
N ARG A 190 18.24 -11.29 -2.37
CA ARG A 190 17.81 -12.42 -1.56
C ARG A 190 16.70 -11.97 -0.62
N PRO A 191 15.63 -12.75 -0.49
CA PRO A 191 14.59 -12.49 0.50
C PRO A 191 15.17 -12.34 1.90
N GLY A 192 14.68 -11.34 2.65
CA GLY A 192 15.16 -11.04 4.00
C GLY A 192 16.52 -10.36 4.09
N ALA A 193 17.19 -10.10 2.94
CA ALA A 193 18.46 -9.39 2.94
C ALA A 193 18.26 -7.87 2.96
N GLU A 194 19.15 -7.16 3.66
CA GLU A 194 19.23 -5.71 3.60
C GLU A 194 20.04 -5.27 2.37
N HIS A 195 19.46 -4.44 1.56
CA HIS A 195 20.12 -3.82 0.42
C HIS A 195 20.27 -2.31 0.59
N ARG A 196 21.49 -1.81 0.43
CA ARG A 196 21.75 -0.37 0.33
C ARG A 196 21.66 0.07 -1.11
N LEU A 197 20.70 0.92 -1.40
CA LEU A 197 20.51 1.53 -2.72
C LEU A 197 20.47 3.05 -2.55
N GLY A 198 21.40 3.75 -3.19
CA GLY A 198 21.57 5.19 -2.97
C GLY A 198 21.92 5.49 -1.51
N GLY A 199 21.19 6.39 -0.86
CA GLY A 199 21.32 6.69 0.57
C GLY A 199 20.38 5.87 1.48
N ALA A 200 19.65 4.92 0.92
CA ALA A 200 18.56 4.22 1.60
C ALA A 200 18.86 2.73 1.84
N VAL A 201 18.29 2.19 2.94
CA VAL A 201 18.35 0.76 3.28
C VAL A 201 16.99 0.15 3.02
N HIS A 202 16.97 -0.99 2.34
CA HIS A 202 15.78 -1.72 1.96
C HIS A 202 15.87 -3.16 2.45
N LEU A 203 14.83 -3.64 3.13
CA LEU A 203 14.68 -5.05 3.50
C LEU A 203 13.82 -5.72 2.43
N LEU A 204 14.40 -6.62 1.66
CA LEU A 204 13.71 -7.29 0.56
C LEU A 204 12.71 -8.32 1.08
N HIS A 205 11.51 -8.33 0.49
CA HIS A 205 10.51 -9.36 0.75
C HIS A 205 10.76 -10.62 -0.10
N GLU A 206 10.02 -11.69 0.19
CA GLU A 206 9.94 -12.86 -0.67
C GLU A 206 9.25 -12.49 -1.99
N GLY A 207 9.65 -13.13 -3.10
CA GLY A 207 8.98 -12.95 -4.39
C GLY A 207 9.70 -12.01 -5.37
N THR A 208 11.04 -12.00 -5.37
CA THR A 208 11.81 -11.36 -6.46
C THR A 208 11.51 -12.05 -7.78
N THR A 209 11.00 -11.29 -8.75
CA THR A 209 10.87 -11.76 -10.13
C THR A 209 12.12 -11.39 -10.90
N GLU A 210 12.63 -12.33 -11.68
CA GLU A 210 13.79 -12.12 -12.54
C GLU A 210 13.48 -12.55 -13.97
N GLN A 211 13.86 -11.73 -14.94
CA GLN A 211 13.76 -12.00 -16.36
C GLN A 211 15.06 -11.61 -17.04
N SER A 212 15.66 -12.50 -17.80
CA SER A 212 16.85 -12.22 -18.58
C SER A 212 16.56 -12.23 -20.07
N ALA A 213 17.34 -11.47 -20.83
CA ALA A 213 17.32 -11.55 -22.27
C ALA A 213 17.74 -12.95 -22.74
N PRO A 214 17.21 -13.47 -23.87
CA PRO A 214 17.62 -14.76 -24.43
C PRO A 214 19.13 -14.83 -24.70
N ASP A 215 19.74 -13.71 -25.10
CA ASP A 215 21.17 -13.57 -25.36
C ASP A 215 21.99 -13.18 -24.13
N ARG A 216 21.34 -13.11 -22.93
CA ARG A 216 21.92 -12.70 -21.65
C ARG A 216 22.57 -11.30 -21.69
N SER A 217 22.12 -10.41 -22.55
CA SER A 217 22.63 -9.03 -22.62
C SER A 217 22.15 -8.15 -21.46
N TRP A 218 21.02 -8.48 -20.86
CA TRP A 218 20.47 -7.77 -19.70
C TRP A 218 19.68 -8.72 -18.79
N THR A 219 19.55 -8.33 -17.53
CA THR A 219 18.66 -8.93 -16.54
C THR A 219 17.77 -7.86 -15.93
N TRP A 220 16.48 -8.12 -15.89
CA TRP A 220 15.46 -7.33 -15.19
C TRP A 220 15.13 -8.02 -13.88
N ARG A 221 15.12 -7.26 -12.79
CA ARG A 221 14.69 -7.71 -11.47
C ARG A 221 13.62 -6.81 -10.92
N GLU A 222 12.64 -7.41 -10.25
CA GLU A 222 11.61 -6.68 -9.56
C GLU A 222 11.28 -7.36 -8.23
N THR A 223 11.18 -6.56 -7.16
CA THR A 223 10.76 -7.02 -5.84
C THR A 223 10.06 -5.91 -5.08
N THR A 224 9.40 -6.29 -4.00
CA THR A 224 8.91 -5.36 -2.98
C THR A 224 9.86 -5.40 -1.78
N ALA A 225 9.96 -4.28 -1.08
CA ALA A 225 10.80 -4.16 0.09
C ALA A 225 10.18 -3.21 1.11
N ASP A 226 10.61 -3.31 2.35
CA ASP A 226 10.43 -2.25 3.32
C ASP A 226 11.65 -1.33 3.26
N ARG A 227 11.44 -0.07 2.90
CA ARG A 227 12.44 0.97 3.04
C ARG A 227 12.55 1.29 4.51
N ILE A 228 13.75 1.08 5.08
CA ILE A 228 14.01 1.26 6.50
C ILE A 228 14.56 2.67 6.76
N GLU A 229 15.20 3.26 5.75
CA GLU A 229 15.89 4.55 5.80
C GLU A 229 15.78 5.28 4.47
N PRO A 230 15.70 6.63 4.46
CA PRO A 230 15.49 7.57 5.57
C PRO A 230 14.03 7.58 6.05
N ASP A 231 13.07 7.26 5.20
CA ASP A 231 11.63 7.21 5.49
C ASP A 231 11.16 5.76 5.43
N ILE A 232 10.41 5.34 6.43
CA ILE A 232 9.86 3.98 6.49
C ILE A 232 8.65 3.89 5.57
N GLY A 233 8.61 2.82 4.76
CA GLY A 233 7.47 2.57 3.90
C GLY A 233 7.69 1.40 2.97
N ARG A 234 6.59 0.83 2.51
CA ARG A 234 6.65 -0.21 1.48
C ARG A 234 7.03 0.40 0.14
N VAL A 235 7.97 -0.25 -0.52
CA VAL A 235 8.49 0.20 -1.80
C VAL A 235 8.52 -0.93 -2.83
N ARG A 236 8.52 -0.54 -4.08
CA ARG A 236 8.77 -1.43 -5.22
C ARG A 236 10.14 -1.06 -5.80
N LEU A 237 10.99 -2.05 -5.94
CA LEU A 237 12.30 -1.95 -6.55
C LEU A 237 12.25 -2.59 -7.93
N ARG A 238 12.69 -1.85 -8.95
CA ARG A 238 12.81 -2.34 -10.32
C ARG A 238 14.21 -2.04 -10.82
N GLN A 239 14.97 -3.07 -11.14
CA GLN A 239 16.35 -2.95 -11.59
C GLN A 239 16.52 -3.54 -12.98
N LEU A 240 17.18 -2.80 -13.83
CA LEU A 240 17.78 -3.32 -15.06
C LEU A 240 19.29 -3.42 -14.85
N HIS A 241 19.85 -4.59 -14.99
CA HIS A 241 21.28 -4.82 -15.08
C HIS A 241 21.66 -5.12 -16.52
N VAL A 242 22.61 -4.39 -17.06
CA VAL A 242 23.08 -4.51 -18.45
C VAL A 242 24.45 -5.20 -18.45
N HIS A 243 24.49 -6.44 -18.88
CA HIS A 243 25.73 -7.24 -18.97
C HIS A 243 26.52 -6.91 -20.24
N ARG A 244 25.80 -6.55 -21.30
CA ARG A 244 26.39 -6.13 -22.57
C ARG A 244 25.59 -4.98 -23.16
N PRO A 245 26.23 -3.88 -23.61
CA PRO A 245 25.56 -2.70 -24.16
C PRO A 245 24.98 -3.00 -25.55
N MET A 246 23.80 -3.62 -25.57
CA MET A 246 23.03 -3.89 -26.77
C MET A 246 21.91 -2.86 -26.94
N PRO A 247 21.47 -2.54 -28.17
CA PRO A 247 20.41 -1.55 -28.41
C PRO A 247 19.13 -1.80 -27.57
N ALA A 248 18.72 -3.06 -27.44
CA ALA A 248 17.54 -3.43 -26.64
C ALA A 248 17.74 -3.16 -25.14
N ALA A 249 18.93 -3.35 -24.60
CA ALA A 249 19.25 -3.04 -23.21
C ALA A 249 19.26 -1.52 -22.96
N GLU A 250 19.87 -0.75 -23.85
CA GLU A 250 19.89 0.71 -23.76
C GLU A 250 18.50 1.32 -23.93
N GLN A 251 17.67 0.78 -24.80
CA GLN A 251 16.26 1.20 -24.92
C GLN A 251 15.49 0.97 -23.60
N ARG A 252 15.69 -0.17 -22.92
CA ARG A 252 15.10 -0.44 -21.61
C ARG A 252 15.62 0.52 -20.54
N ARG A 253 16.92 0.81 -20.55
CA ARG A 253 17.52 1.80 -19.63
C ARG A 253 16.93 3.18 -19.83
N ALA A 254 16.80 3.61 -21.09
CA ALA A 254 16.15 4.88 -21.43
C ALA A 254 14.67 4.92 -20.97
N ALA A 255 13.94 3.82 -21.11
CA ALA A 255 12.57 3.70 -20.65
C ALA A 255 12.44 3.88 -19.13
N LEU A 256 13.34 3.29 -18.34
CA LEU A 256 13.35 3.49 -16.88
C LEU A 256 13.67 4.94 -16.49
N ARG A 257 14.63 5.57 -17.15
CA ARG A 257 14.93 7.01 -16.95
C ARG A 257 13.72 7.88 -17.27
N ALA A 258 13.04 7.59 -18.37
CA ALA A 258 11.82 8.31 -18.76
C ALA A 258 10.68 8.13 -17.74
N GLN A 259 10.49 6.92 -17.21
CA GLN A 259 9.54 6.65 -16.13
C GLN A 259 9.88 7.43 -14.86
N ALA A 260 11.15 7.45 -14.46
CA ALA A 260 11.62 8.22 -13.32
C ALA A 260 11.32 9.72 -13.49
N ALA A 261 11.65 10.28 -14.65
CA ALA A 261 11.38 11.68 -14.97
C ALA A 261 9.89 12.02 -14.97
N LEU A 262 9.03 11.11 -15.47
CA LEU A 262 7.57 11.27 -15.41
C LEU A 262 7.06 11.25 -13.98
N LEU A 263 7.46 10.27 -13.17
CA LEU A 263 7.06 10.14 -11.77
C LEU A 263 7.50 11.35 -10.93
N ALA A 264 8.70 11.89 -11.16
CA ALA A 264 9.17 13.11 -10.51
C ALA A 264 8.25 14.31 -10.82
N ARG A 265 7.83 14.45 -12.07
CA ARG A 265 6.88 15.51 -12.49
C ARG A 265 5.47 15.33 -11.96
N LEU A 266 5.06 14.09 -11.73
CA LEU A 266 3.75 13.77 -11.14
C LEU A 266 3.68 14.11 -9.64
N GLY A 267 4.82 14.11 -8.93
CA GLY A 267 4.94 14.61 -7.56
C GLY A 267 4.09 13.84 -6.54
N GLY A 268 3.90 12.53 -6.72
CA GLY A 268 3.11 11.70 -5.78
C GLY A 268 1.61 12.02 -5.77
N ARG A 269 1.03 12.36 -6.92
CA ARG A 269 -0.40 12.64 -7.03
C ARG A 269 -1.26 11.46 -6.66
N CYS A 270 -2.47 11.75 -6.18
CA CYS A 270 -3.45 10.77 -5.72
C CYS A 270 -3.66 9.65 -6.76
N GLY A 271 -3.60 8.40 -6.32
CA GLY A 271 -3.80 7.23 -7.19
C GLY A 271 -2.56 6.77 -7.97
N LEU A 272 -1.42 7.46 -7.86
CA LEU A 272 -0.17 7.11 -8.54
C LEU A 272 0.97 6.88 -7.54
N PRO A 273 1.94 5.99 -7.84
CA PRO A 273 3.10 5.80 -7.00
C PRO A 273 3.99 7.05 -7.00
N ARG A 274 4.67 7.27 -5.88
CA ARG A 274 5.66 8.34 -5.73
C ARG A 274 7.06 7.81 -6.08
N LEU A 275 7.83 8.57 -6.85
CA LEU A 275 9.26 8.33 -7.00
C LEU A 275 9.96 8.62 -5.67
N LEU A 276 10.75 7.67 -5.21
CA LEU A 276 11.53 7.80 -3.98
C LEU A 276 13.02 7.93 -4.26
N ASP A 277 13.54 7.17 -5.23
CA ASP A 277 14.94 7.23 -5.62
C ASP A 277 15.18 6.66 -7.03
N VAL A 278 16.29 7.06 -7.64
CA VAL A 278 16.83 6.48 -8.88
C VAL A 278 18.31 6.27 -8.66
N VAL A 279 18.72 5.02 -8.58
CA VAL A 279 20.12 4.67 -8.42
C VAL A 279 20.67 4.18 -9.75
N GLU A 280 21.51 4.98 -10.37
CA GLU A 280 22.13 4.64 -11.64
C GLU A 280 23.62 4.39 -11.47
N ARG A 281 24.10 3.28 -12.02
CA ARG A 281 25.49 2.85 -12.07
C ARG A 281 25.87 2.57 -13.53
N ALA A 282 27.15 2.31 -13.79
CA ALA A 282 27.63 2.01 -15.15
C ALA A 282 26.82 0.85 -15.79
N GLU A 283 26.57 -0.21 -15.03
CA GLU A 283 25.95 -1.45 -15.52
C GLU A 283 24.51 -1.62 -15.08
N SER A 284 23.94 -0.76 -14.24
CA SER A 284 22.57 -0.93 -13.73
C SER A 284 21.86 0.38 -13.51
N ILE A 285 20.52 0.32 -13.59
CA ILE A 285 19.63 1.38 -13.14
C ILE A 285 18.53 0.75 -12.26
N THR A 286 18.36 1.29 -11.06
CA THR A 286 17.34 0.87 -10.13
C THR A 286 16.38 2.00 -9.86
N LEU A 287 15.09 1.75 -10.07
CA LEU A 287 14.01 2.68 -9.79
C LEU A 287 13.31 2.25 -8.50
N VAL A 288 13.26 3.15 -7.52
CA VAL A 288 12.58 2.96 -6.24
C VAL A 288 11.32 3.80 -6.20
N THR A 289 10.18 3.15 -6.07
CA THR A 289 8.87 3.82 -5.98
C THR A 289 8.13 3.40 -4.71
N SER A 290 7.26 4.27 -4.18
CA SER A 290 6.32 3.83 -3.15
C SER A 290 5.48 2.67 -3.68
N LEU A 291 5.23 1.66 -2.85
CA LEU A 291 4.23 0.64 -3.15
C LEU A 291 2.87 1.17 -2.64
N PRO A 292 1.86 1.31 -3.51
CA PRO A 292 0.54 1.69 -3.07
C PRO A 292 -0.02 0.68 -2.05
N PRO A 293 -0.80 1.14 -1.06
CA PRO A 293 -1.43 0.26 -0.08
C PRO A 293 -2.50 -0.62 -0.72
N GLY A 294 -2.94 -1.64 0.01
CA GLY A 294 -4.03 -2.53 -0.39
C GLY A 294 -3.58 -3.84 -1.03
N ARG A 295 -4.52 -4.50 -1.69
CA ARG A 295 -4.34 -5.78 -2.37
C ARG A 295 -4.61 -5.63 -3.87
N PRO A 296 -4.05 -6.50 -4.74
CA PRO A 296 -4.40 -6.52 -6.15
C PRO A 296 -5.92 -6.61 -6.36
N TRP A 297 -6.39 -5.98 -7.43
CA TRP A 297 -7.81 -6.01 -7.81
C TRP A 297 -8.37 -7.43 -7.89
N THR A 298 -7.59 -8.38 -8.42
CA THR A 298 -7.95 -9.78 -8.51
C THR A 298 -8.18 -10.47 -7.18
N GLU A 299 -7.47 -10.05 -6.13
CA GLU A 299 -7.65 -10.59 -4.78
C GLU A 299 -8.87 -10.01 -4.06
N VAL A 300 -9.26 -8.77 -4.41
CA VAL A 300 -10.40 -8.09 -3.78
C VAL A 300 -11.71 -8.46 -4.46
N PHE A 301 -11.74 -8.42 -5.80
CA PHE A 301 -12.95 -8.65 -6.58
C PHE A 301 -13.00 -10.01 -7.27
N GLY A 302 -11.91 -10.80 -7.16
CA GLY A 302 -11.79 -12.10 -7.78
C GLY A 302 -11.65 -12.07 -9.31
N PRO A 303 -11.54 -13.26 -9.93
CA PRO A 303 -11.44 -13.39 -11.39
C PRO A 303 -12.77 -13.24 -12.12
N GLY A 304 -13.92 -13.01 -11.38
CA GLY A 304 -15.29 -12.96 -11.90
C GLY A 304 -15.94 -14.33 -12.12
N PRO A 305 -17.25 -14.39 -12.44
CA PRO A 305 -18.20 -13.32 -12.19
C PRO A 305 -18.35 -13.09 -10.68
N ILE A 306 -18.44 -11.84 -10.27
CA ILE A 306 -18.72 -11.57 -8.86
C ILE A 306 -20.11 -12.11 -8.52
N PRO A 307 -20.31 -12.57 -7.27
CA PRO A 307 -21.66 -12.86 -6.79
C PRO A 307 -22.60 -11.68 -7.10
N VAL A 308 -23.73 -11.99 -7.70
CA VAL A 308 -24.64 -10.99 -8.28
C VAL A 308 -25.39 -10.26 -7.16
N ASP A 309 -24.68 -9.48 -6.36
CA ASP A 309 -25.32 -8.51 -5.52
C ASP A 309 -25.02 -7.09 -6.04
N ARG A 310 -25.98 -6.22 -5.85
CA ARG A 310 -25.89 -4.82 -6.28
C ARG A 310 -24.80 -4.06 -5.54
N LEU A 311 -24.52 -4.41 -4.29
CA LEU A 311 -23.55 -3.73 -3.44
C LEU A 311 -22.12 -4.02 -3.92
N THR A 312 -21.79 -5.28 -4.18
CA THR A 312 -20.47 -5.66 -4.71
C THR A 312 -20.21 -5.01 -6.07
N THR A 313 -21.23 -4.95 -6.95
CA THR A 313 -21.13 -4.23 -8.23
C THR A 313 -20.89 -2.74 -7.99
N ALA A 314 -21.56 -2.12 -7.02
CA ALA A 314 -21.35 -0.71 -6.68
C ALA A 314 -19.92 -0.44 -6.14
N ASP A 315 -19.32 -1.40 -5.41
CA ASP A 315 -17.95 -1.31 -4.93
C ASP A 315 -16.94 -1.37 -6.08
N VAL A 316 -17.14 -2.27 -7.05
CA VAL A 316 -16.34 -2.31 -8.29
C VAL A 316 -16.39 -0.98 -9.04
N LEU A 317 -17.59 -0.38 -9.17
CA LEU A 317 -17.74 0.92 -9.82
C LEU A 317 -17.07 2.05 -9.01
N THR A 318 -17.15 1.98 -7.68
CA THR A 318 -16.48 2.96 -6.79
C THR A 318 -14.98 2.92 -6.99
N ALA A 319 -14.41 1.72 -6.99
CA ALA A 319 -13.00 1.47 -7.23
C ALA A 319 -12.54 1.97 -8.61
N ALA A 320 -13.30 1.68 -9.66
CA ALA A 320 -13.01 2.13 -11.01
C ALA A 320 -13.08 3.67 -11.15
N VAL A 321 -14.03 4.32 -10.48
CA VAL A 321 -14.14 5.78 -10.44
C VAL A 321 -12.94 6.42 -9.74
N ASP A 322 -12.48 5.83 -8.62
CA ASP A 322 -11.31 6.37 -7.89
C ASP A 322 -10.05 6.25 -8.75
N LEU A 323 -9.87 5.14 -9.48
CA LEU A 323 -8.74 4.93 -10.39
C LEU A 323 -8.66 5.98 -11.51
N CYS A 324 -9.81 6.49 -11.98
CA CYS A 324 -9.85 7.55 -12.97
C CYS A 324 -9.12 8.82 -12.54
N THR A 325 -8.94 9.05 -11.23
CA THR A 325 -8.20 10.21 -10.70
C THR A 325 -6.71 10.14 -11.06
N GLY A 326 -6.09 8.97 -10.89
CA GLY A 326 -4.70 8.73 -11.30
C GLY A 326 -4.51 8.81 -12.80
N LEU A 327 -5.41 8.17 -13.57
CA LEU A 327 -5.37 8.20 -15.03
C LEU A 327 -5.53 9.63 -15.59
N ARG A 328 -6.43 10.42 -15.01
CA ARG A 328 -6.59 11.83 -15.39
C ARG A 328 -5.30 12.62 -15.18
N ALA A 329 -4.58 12.38 -14.07
CA ALA A 329 -3.32 13.07 -13.81
C ALA A 329 -2.23 12.76 -14.86
N LEU A 330 -2.24 11.57 -15.47
CA LEU A 330 -1.40 11.22 -16.62
C LEU A 330 -1.89 11.92 -17.89
N HIS A 331 -3.20 11.85 -18.19
CA HIS A 331 -3.79 12.43 -19.41
C HIS A 331 -3.62 13.94 -19.49
N GLU A 332 -3.77 14.67 -18.38
CA GLU A 332 -3.54 16.12 -18.28
C GLU A 332 -2.08 16.52 -18.66
N ARG A 333 -1.16 15.56 -18.67
CA ARG A 333 0.24 15.74 -19.07
C ARG A 333 0.56 15.17 -20.45
N GLY A 334 -0.47 14.78 -21.20
CA GLY A 334 -0.29 14.19 -22.53
C GLY A 334 0.23 12.75 -22.51
N HIS A 335 0.10 12.04 -21.39
CA HIS A 335 0.53 10.66 -21.27
C HIS A 335 -0.67 9.70 -21.07
N SER A 336 -0.59 8.52 -21.64
CA SER A 336 -1.56 7.42 -21.44
C SER A 336 -0.86 6.23 -20.80
N HIS A 337 -1.54 5.54 -19.88
CA HIS A 337 -0.97 4.40 -19.14
C HIS A 337 -0.71 3.19 -20.04
N ARG A 338 -1.63 2.84 -20.93
CA ARG A 338 -1.56 1.82 -21.98
C ARG A 338 -1.35 0.36 -21.52
N ALA A 339 -1.32 0.11 -20.22
CA ALA A 339 -1.11 -1.22 -19.65
C ALA A 339 -1.99 -1.47 -18.42
N ILE A 340 -3.23 -0.99 -18.43
CA ILE A 340 -4.17 -1.20 -17.33
C ILE A 340 -4.62 -2.67 -17.34
N SER A 341 -4.42 -3.35 -16.21
CA SER A 341 -4.87 -4.70 -15.95
C SER A 341 -5.20 -4.87 -14.47
N PRO A 342 -5.98 -5.87 -14.07
CA PRO A 342 -6.31 -6.11 -12.67
C PRO A 342 -5.09 -6.29 -11.76
N GLU A 343 -4.00 -6.84 -12.27
CA GLU A 343 -2.74 -7.05 -11.56
C GLU A 343 -1.98 -5.74 -11.30
N GLY A 344 -2.22 -4.72 -12.14
CA GLY A 344 -1.64 -3.38 -12.04
C GLY A 344 -2.43 -2.41 -11.16
N ILE A 345 -3.56 -2.85 -10.60
CA ILE A 345 -4.44 -2.03 -9.75
C ILE A 345 -4.41 -2.54 -8.32
N MET A 346 -4.13 -1.64 -7.38
CA MET A 346 -4.17 -1.92 -5.94
C MET A 346 -5.44 -1.31 -5.34
N VAL A 347 -6.14 -2.09 -4.52
CA VAL A 347 -7.39 -1.69 -3.87
C VAL A 347 -7.19 -1.72 -2.36
N ASP A 348 -7.38 -0.57 -1.73
CA ASP A 348 -7.38 -0.41 -0.28
C ASP A 348 -8.72 0.19 0.17
N ARG A 349 -9.57 -0.64 0.77
CA ARG A 349 -10.96 -0.27 1.12
C ARG A 349 -11.71 0.25 -0.12
N GLN A 350 -12.01 1.54 -0.16
CA GLN A 350 -12.69 2.21 -1.29
C GLN A 350 -11.73 3.04 -2.16
N ARG A 351 -10.44 2.99 -1.90
CA ARG A 351 -9.42 3.73 -2.65
C ARG A 351 -8.71 2.81 -3.62
N CYS A 352 -8.43 3.32 -4.81
CA CYS A 352 -7.70 2.60 -5.83
C CYS A 352 -6.46 3.34 -6.30
N TYR A 353 -5.43 2.56 -6.56
CA TYR A 353 -4.13 3.07 -6.96
C TYR A 353 -3.60 2.28 -8.15
N LEU A 354 -2.95 2.96 -9.06
CA LEU A 354 -2.10 2.32 -10.05
C LEU A 354 -0.79 1.89 -9.40
N ARG A 355 -0.39 0.64 -9.64
CA ARG A 355 0.87 0.08 -9.12
C ARG A 355 2.10 0.75 -9.72
N ASP A 356 1.96 1.28 -10.94
CA ASP A 356 2.98 2.03 -11.67
C ASP A 356 2.34 3.03 -12.66
N VAL A 357 3.14 3.62 -13.51
CA VAL A 357 2.68 4.49 -14.61
C VAL A 357 2.56 3.74 -15.95
N GLY A 358 2.60 2.41 -15.90
CA GLY A 358 2.52 1.57 -17.08
C GLY A 358 3.59 1.92 -18.13
N LEU A 359 3.13 2.12 -19.34
CA LEU A 359 3.96 2.47 -20.50
C LEU A 359 3.95 3.97 -20.81
N ALA A 360 3.39 4.80 -19.92
CA ALA A 360 3.17 6.23 -20.17
C ALA A 360 4.44 7.03 -20.55
N ALA A 361 5.59 6.58 -20.06
CA ALA A 361 6.87 7.27 -20.28
C ALA A 361 7.67 6.75 -21.49
N VAL A 362 7.18 5.72 -22.18
CA VAL A 362 7.89 5.15 -23.33
C VAL A 362 7.10 5.39 -24.62
N PRO A 363 7.77 5.50 -25.77
CA PRO A 363 7.07 5.58 -27.06
C PRO A 363 6.13 4.39 -27.25
N ALA A 364 4.97 4.65 -27.84
CA ALA A 364 4.01 3.59 -28.15
C ALA A 364 4.58 2.61 -29.18
N GLY A 365 4.26 1.33 -29.02
CA GLY A 365 4.80 0.28 -29.88
C GLY A 365 3.95 -0.98 -29.94
N PRO A 366 4.29 -1.90 -30.85
CA PRO A 366 3.55 -3.14 -30.99
C PRO A 366 3.72 -4.06 -29.75
N GLY A 367 2.69 -4.83 -29.44
CA GLY A 367 2.73 -5.83 -28.37
C GLY A 367 2.52 -5.31 -26.96
N GLU A 368 2.15 -4.04 -26.79
CA GLU A 368 1.93 -3.42 -25.47
C GLU A 368 0.71 -3.99 -24.73
N GLY A 369 0.83 -4.04 -23.39
CA GLY A 369 -0.25 -4.39 -22.48
C GLY A 369 -0.65 -5.87 -22.47
N ASP A 370 -1.50 -6.25 -21.52
CA ASP A 370 -2.08 -7.60 -21.43
C ASP A 370 -3.08 -7.83 -22.58
N GLY A 371 -2.92 -8.92 -23.31
CA GLY A 371 -3.76 -9.26 -24.47
C GLY A 371 -5.25 -9.30 -24.15
N ARG A 372 -5.64 -9.62 -22.93
CA ARG A 372 -7.05 -9.67 -22.47
C ARG A 372 -7.72 -8.30 -22.37
N TYR A 373 -6.93 -7.27 -22.09
CA TYR A 373 -7.41 -5.90 -21.86
C TYR A 373 -6.90 -4.91 -22.91
N ARG A 374 -6.13 -5.39 -23.89
CA ARG A 374 -5.53 -4.58 -24.94
C ARG A 374 -6.61 -3.94 -25.80
N ALA A 375 -6.52 -2.63 -25.97
CA ALA A 375 -7.40 -1.92 -26.88
C ALA A 375 -7.09 -2.27 -28.34
N PRO A 376 -8.09 -2.33 -29.25
CA PRO A 376 -7.90 -2.74 -30.64
C PRO A 376 -6.85 -1.93 -31.41
N GLU A 377 -6.73 -0.62 -31.15
CA GLU A 377 -5.73 0.25 -31.77
C GLU A 377 -4.30 -0.09 -31.36
N GLN A 378 -4.07 -0.61 -30.15
CA GLN A 378 -2.73 -1.06 -29.72
C GLN A 378 -2.20 -2.23 -30.57
N HIS A 379 -3.09 -2.93 -31.26
CA HIS A 379 -2.72 -3.97 -32.21
C HIS A 379 -2.72 -3.46 -33.64
N ARG A 380 -3.75 -2.70 -34.04
CA ARG A 380 -3.94 -2.26 -35.42
C ARG A 380 -3.13 -1.02 -35.80
N ARG A 381 -2.94 -0.10 -34.84
CA ARG A 381 -2.24 1.19 -35.00
C ARG A 381 -1.43 1.55 -33.76
N PRO A 382 -0.42 0.74 -33.41
CA PRO A 382 0.23 0.82 -32.10
C PRO A 382 0.89 2.17 -31.79
N TYR A 383 1.13 2.99 -32.81
CA TYR A 383 1.72 4.34 -32.64
C TYR A 383 0.66 5.45 -32.52
N ALA A 384 -0.62 5.15 -32.67
CA ALA A 384 -1.73 6.11 -32.63
C ALA A 384 -2.63 5.88 -31.40
N VAL A 385 -2.01 5.74 -30.23
CA VAL A 385 -2.71 5.52 -28.94
C VAL A 385 -2.74 6.81 -28.12
N ASP A 386 -3.86 7.04 -27.44
CA ASP A 386 -4.09 8.21 -26.59
C ASP A 386 -4.83 7.82 -25.28
N GLY A 387 -5.42 8.78 -24.59
CA GLY A 387 -6.18 8.54 -23.35
C GLY A 387 -7.43 7.66 -23.54
N ARG A 388 -7.95 7.53 -24.75
CA ARG A 388 -9.08 6.64 -25.07
C ARG A 388 -8.70 5.17 -25.04
N THR A 389 -7.40 4.86 -25.17
CA THR A 389 -6.86 3.52 -24.91
C THR A 389 -7.06 3.13 -23.45
N ASP A 390 -6.78 4.03 -22.51
CA ASP A 390 -6.99 3.80 -21.08
C ASP A 390 -8.49 3.71 -20.72
N VAL A 391 -9.34 4.46 -21.42
CA VAL A 391 -10.81 4.36 -21.30
C VAL A 391 -11.28 2.94 -21.64
N TYR A 392 -10.80 2.39 -22.77
CA TYR A 392 -11.10 1.00 -23.17
C TYR A 392 -10.59 0.01 -22.11
N GLN A 393 -9.34 0.12 -21.72
CA GLN A 393 -8.71 -0.83 -20.82
C GLN A 393 -9.39 -0.86 -19.45
N LEU A 394 -9.73 0.30 -18.87
CA LEU A 394 -10.47 0.35 -17.61
C LEU A 394 -11.88 -0.22 -17.75
N ALA A 395 -12.58 0.11 -18.83
CA ALA A 395 -13.89 -0.49 -19.12
C ALA A 395 -13.81 -2.01 -19.30
N ALA A 396 -12.73 -2.51 -19.90
CA ALA A 396 -12.48 -3.94 -20.06
C ALA A 396 -12.23 -4.65 -18.72
N VAL A 397 -11.52 -4.02 -17.79
CA VAL A 397 -11.33 -4.53 -16.43
C VAL A 397 -12.68 -4.60 -15.71
N VAL A 398 -13.46 -3.52 -15.72
CA VAL A 398 -14.80 -3.48 -15.09
C VAL A 398 -15.72 -4.53 -15.72
N TYR A 399 -15.79 -4.60 -17.04
CA TYR A 399 -16.59 -5.56 -17.76
C TYR A 399 -16.22 -7.01 -17.39
N HIS A 400 -14.92 -7.35 -17.44
CA HIS A 400 -14.44 -8.68 -17.08
C HIS A 400 -14.77 -9.04 -15.63
N THR A 401 -14.56 -8.11 -14.69
CA THR A 401 -14.88 -8.33 -13.29
C THR A 401 -16.36 -8.64 -13.09
N VAL A 402 -17.23 -7.89 -13.74
CA VAL A 402 -18.69 -8.02 -13.59
C VAL A 402 -19.26 -9.23 -14.32
N THR A 403 -18.72 -9.59 -15.50
CA THR A 403 -19.26 -10.66 -16.35
C THR A 403 -18.52 -11.98 -16.24
N GLY A 404 -17.29 -11.98 -15.71
CA GLY A 404 -16.42 -13.14 -15.66
C GLY A 404 -15.65 -13.44 -16.96
N HIS A 405 -15.84 -12.65 -17.99
CA HIS A 405 -15.20 -12.85 -19.28
C HIS A 405 -14.61 -11.54 -19.81
N PRO A 406 -13.39 -11.54 -20.36
CA PRO A 406 -12.85 -10.36 -21.01
C PRO A 406 -13.67 -9.98 -22.23
N PRO A 407 -13.68 -8.71 -22.64
CA PRO A 407 -14.40 -8.29 -23.83
C PRO A 407 -13.84 -8.95 -25.10
N ALA A 408 -14.70 -9.30 -26.04
CA ALA A 408 -14.38 -10.00 -27.29
C ALA A 408 -14.56 -9.10 -28.53
N GLY A 409 -14.16 -7.85 -28.45
CA GLY A 409 -14.33 -6.86 -29.53
C GLY A 409 -15.83 -6.65 -29.87
N ASN A 410 -16.17 -6.64 -31.16
CA ASN A 410 -17.55 -6.46 -31.64
C ASN A 410 -18.54 -7.56 -31.18
N LEU A 411 -18.03 -8.70 -30.71
CA LEU A 411 -18.84 -9.80 -30.17
C LEU A 411 -19.06 -9.70 -28.66
N THR A 412 -18.64 -8.62 -28.02
CA THR A 412 -18.83 -8.40 -26.58
C THR A 412 -20.31 -8.30 -26.24
N PRO A 413 -20.89 -9.27 -25.47
CA PRO A 413 -22.28 -9.20 -25.05
C PRO A 413 -22.52 -8.00 -24.12
N PRO A 414 -23.76 -7.49 -24.03
CA PRO A 414 -24.09 -6.51 -23.01
C PRO A 414 -23.93 -7.13 -21.60
N VAL A 415 -23.53 -6.33 -20.61
CA VAL A 415 -23.43 -6.77 -19.20
C VAL A 415 -24.77 -7.34 -18.73
N ARG A 416 -25.87 -6.77 -19.19
CA ARG A 416 -27.24 -7.20 -18.88
C ARG A 416 -27.60 -8.62 -19.37
N ALA A 417 -26.80 -9.19 -20.26
CA ALA A 417 -26.93 -10.60 -20.63
C ALA A 417 -26.49 -11.53 -19.48
N THR A 418 -25.58 -11.08 -18.62
CA THR A 418 -25.12 -11.80 -17.43
C THR A 418 -25.85 -11.31 -16.18
N LEU A 419 -26.04 -10.00 -16.03
CA LEU A 419 -26.69 -9.34 -14.90
C LEU A 419 -27.92 -8.58 -15.40
N ALA A 420 -29.08 -9.21 -15.42
CA ALA A 420 -30.34 -8.62 -15.93
C ALA A 420 -30.68 -7.28 -15.26
N ASP A 421 -30.32 -7.13 -13.99
CA ASP A 421 -30.56 -5.95 -13.16
C ASP A 421 -29.49 -4.84 -13.30
N PHE A 422 -28.53 -5.01 -14.18
CA PHE A 422 -27.51 -3.99 -14.40
C PHE A 422 -28.14 -2.75 -15.07
N PRO A 423 -27.85 -1.52 -14.60
CA PRO A 423 -28.46 -0.31 -15.14
C PRO A 423 -28.23 -0.15 -16.63
N GLU A 424 -29.32 0.06 -17.40
CA GLU A 424 -29.24 0.21 -18.83
C GLU A 424 -28.31 1.34 -19.31
N PRO A 425 -28.35 2.56 -18.70
CA PRO A 425 -27.42 3.63 -19.08
C PRO A 425 -25.97 3.28 -18.86
N LEU A 426 -25.68 2.49 -17.80
CA LEU A 426 -24.31 2.05 -17.48
C LEU A 426 -23.84 0.97 -18.45
N ASP A 427 -24.72 0.03 -18.81
CA ASP A 427 -24.43 -0.99 -19.83
C ASP A 427 -24.09 -0.33 -21.19
N GLN A 428 -24.88 0.65 -21.61
CA GLN A 428 -24.62 1.43 -22.82
C GLN A 428 -23.28 2.20 -22.73
N ALA A 429 -22.95 2.79 -21.55
CA ALA A 429 -21.71 3.50 -21.34
C ALA A 429 -20.49 2.58 -21.42
N LEU A 430 -20.57 1.38 -20.82
CA LEU A 430 -19.48 0.38 -20.90
C LEU A 430 -19.32 -0.13 -22.33
N ARG A 431 -20.43 -0.44 -23.04
CA ARG A 431 -20.36 -0.85 -24.43
C ARG A 431 -19.73 0.23 -25.33
N ARG A 432 -20.08 1.49 -25.10
CA ARG A 432 -19.48 2.61 -25.82
C ARG A 432 -17.99 2.74 -25.49
N ALA A 433 -17.59 2.54 -24.24
CA ALA A 433 -16.16 2.58 -23.85
C ALA A 433 -15.35 1.42 -24.46
N LEU A 434 -16.01 0.30 -24.76
CA LEU A 434 -15.44 -0.90 -25.40
C LEU A 434 -15.57 -0.90 -26.92
N ASP A 435 -15.98 0.22 -27.55
CA ASP A 435 -16.06 0.32 -29.01
C ASP A 435 -14.67 0.10 -29.65
N GLU A 436 -14.64 -0.60 -30.78
CA GLU A 436 -13.39 -0.83 -31.51
C GLU A 436 -12.79 0.45 -32.08
N ASP A 437 -13.65 1.42 -32.43
CA ASP A 437 -13.21 2.73 -32.89
C ASP A 437 -13.00 3.69 -31.70
N PRO A 438 -11.77 4.13 -31.43
CA PRO A 438 -11.49 5.06 -30.35
C PRO A 438 -12.30 6.36 -30.42
N GLU A 439 -12.66 6.81 -31.63
CA GLU A 439 -13.43 8.06 -31.79
C GLU A 439 -14.87 7.95 -31.29
N ARG A 440 -15.42 6.74 -31.19
CA ARG A 440 -16.76 6.48 -30.66
C ARG A 440 -16.79 6.32 -29.15
N ARG A 441 -15.63 6.14 -28.50
CA ARG A 441 -15.51 6.01 -27.04
C ARG A 441 -15.73 7.36 -26.34
N PRO A 442 -15.96 7.37 -25.02
CA PRO A 442 -15.84 8.58 -24.22
C PRO A 442 -14.49 9.26 -24.49
N ALA A 443 -14.52 10.53 -24.82
CA ALA A 443 -13.33 11.27 -25.23
C ALA A 443 -12.30 11.42 -24.09
N THR A 444 -12.73 11.31 -22.84
CA THR A 444 -11.88 11.46 -21.65
C THR A 444 -12.20 10.41 -20.61
N ILE A 445 -11.22 10.09 -19.77
CA ILE A 445 -11.40 9.20 -18.62
C ILE A 445 -12.43 9.79 -17.63
N GLN A 446 -12.55 11.13 -17.59
CA GLN A 446 -13.55 11.81 -16.76
C GLN A 446 -14.99 11.51 -17.23
N ALA A 447 -15.24 11.46 -18.53
CA ALA A 447 -16.55 11.11 -19.07
C ALA A 447 -16.94 9.66 -18.69
N LEU A 448 -15.99 8.73 -18.72
CA LEU A 448 -16.21 7.38 -18.22
C LEU A 448 -16.51 7.38 -16.71
N ALA A 449 -15.71 8.11 -15.91
CA ALA A 449 -15.93 8.23 -14.47
C ALA A 449 -17.32 8.75 -14.11
N ASP A 450 -17.83 9.72 -14.86
CA ASP A 450 -19.18 10.30 -14.63
C ASP A 450 -20.28 9.28 -14.93
N ALA A 451 -20.14 8.50 -15.99
CA ALA A 451 -21.07 7.41 -16.31
C ALA A 451 -21.05 6.32 -15.23
N LEU A 452 -19.86 5.91 -14.76
CA LEU A 452 -19.72 4.94 -13.67
C LEU A 452 -20.32 5.44 -12.34
N ARG A 453 -20.14 6.72 -12.00
CA ARG A 453 -20.76 7.34 -10.81
C ARG A 453 -22.28 7.34 -10.91
N SER A 454 -22.83 7.65 -12.09
CA SER A 454 -24.27 7.64 -12.30
C SER A 454 -24.86 6.25 -12.12
N GLY A 455 -24.25 5.23 -12.74
CA GLY A 455 -24.67 3.84 -12.59
C GLY A 455 -24.56 3.32 -11.18
N ARG A 456 -23.50 3.70 -10.44
CA ARG A 456 -23.34 3.37 -9.02
C ARG A 456 -24.50 3.94 -8.18
N ARG A 457 -24.89 5.19 -8.40
CA ARG A 457 -26.01 5.80 -7.68
C ARG A 457 -27.31 5.04 -7.91
N GLU A 458 -27.55 4.62 -9.14
CA GLU A 458 -28.72 3.83 -9.49
C GLU A 458 -28.73 2.45 -8.83
N LEU A 459 -27.56 1.78 -8.77
CA LEU A 459 -27.40 0.53 -8.04
C LEU A 459 -27.59 0.68 -6.53
N SER A 460 -27.27 1.82 -5.95
CA SER A 460 -27.40 2.09 -4.52
C SER A 460 -28.79 2.53 -4.10
N GLN A 461 -29.72 2.81 -5.04
CA GLN A 461 -31.10 3.16 -4.72
C GLN A 461 -31.95 1.91 -4.41
N PRO A 462 -32.80 1.96 -3.37
CA PRO A 462 -33.73 0.88 -3.10
C PRO A 462 -34.69 0.70 -4.31
N ARG A 463 -34.99 -0.55 -4.66
CA ARG A 463 -36.00 -0.81 -5.69
C ARG A 463 -37.39 -0.50 -5.16
N PRO A 464 -38.25 0.16 -5.96
CA PRO A 464 -39.64 0.39 -5.54
C PRO A 464 -40.42 -0.89 -5.31
N ASP A 465 -40.02 -2.01 -5.90
CA ASP A 465 -40.73 -3.29 -5.88
C ASP A 465 -40.17 -4.34 -4.88
N GLN A 466 -39.09 -4.03 -4.18
CA GLN A 466 -38.57 -4.86 -3.09
C GLN A 466 -38.64 -4.09 -1.76
N PRO A 467 -39.60 -4.43 -0.89
CA PRO A 467 -39.56 -3.93 0.48
C PRO A 467 -38.26 -4.38 1.15
N TRP A 468 -37.69 -3.50 1.96
CA TRP A 468 -36.53 -3.83 2.82
C TRP A 468 -36.81 -5.15 3.53
N PRO A 469 -35.86 -6.09 3.58
CA PRO A 469 -35.99 -7.24 4.47
C PRO A 469 -36.23 -6.68 5.86
N ASP A 470 -37.40 -6.98 6.42
CA ASP A 470 -37.79 -6.57 7.76
C ASP A 470 -36.74 -7.03 8.75
N LEU A 471 -35.93 -6.09 9.24
CA LEU A 471 -35.07 -6.26 10.40
C LEU A 471 -35.93 -6.28 11.66
N HIS A 472 -36.87 -7.23 11.75
CA HIS A 472 -37.50 -7.58 13.01
C HIS A 472 -36.66 -8.69 13.65
N PRO A 473 -36.01 -8.43 14.79
CA PRO A 473 -35.51 -9.52 15.61
C PRO A 473 -36.70 -10.32 16.11
N GLY A 474 -36.78 -11.57 15.64
CA GLY A 474 -37.82 -12.50 16.09
C GLY A 474 -37.90 -12.52 17.58
N ARG A 475 -39.07 -12.17 18.12
CA ARG A 475 -39.48 -12.60 19.46
C ARG A 475 -39.72 -14.11 19.38
N ALA A 476 -38.76 -14.86 19.93
CA ALA A 476 -39.02 -16.25 20.28
C ALA A 476 -40.05 -16.28 21.39
N GLY A 477 -41.17 -16.98 21.14
CA GLY A 477 -42.10 -17.48 22.19
C GLY A 477 -41.50 -18.71 22.87
#